data_2fea28cf36b5609bf57996f727ccf8ca
#
_entry.id   2fea28cf36b5609bf57996f727ccf8ca
#
_cell.length_a   1.000
_cell.length_b   1.000
_cell.length_c   1.000
_cell.angle_alpha   90.00
_cell.angle_beta   90.00
_cell.angle_gamma   90.00
#
_symmetry.space_group_name_H-M   'P 1'
#
loop_
_entity.id
_entity.type
_entity.pdbx_description
1 polymer ?
#
loop_
_entity_poly.entity_id
_entity_poly.type
_entity_poly.pdbx_seq_one_letter_code
_entity_poly.pdbx_strand_id
1 'polypeptide(L)'
;MIFFTKYFSKLFFVIFLTFSLNSCGFFNKKSTNLSPKVTSEFIKGSLDIPVAKGLEIISDEEVEFDSASGSFASSTYQSKNSIESIKKFYTETLPQMGWNLTEFSNHSAIFKRENQVLKIEFSKSQKQTLAVFILTN
;
A
#
# COMPACT_ATOMS: atom_id res chain seq x y z
N MET A 1 63.56 36.11 -0.32
CA MET A 1 62.59 35.52 0.58
C MET A 1 61.11 35.73 0.12
N ILE A 2 60.88 36.02 -1.16
CA ILE A 2 59.56 36.38 -1.70
C ILE A 2 59.06 35.32 -2.73
N PHE A 3 59.94 34.42 -3.17
CA PHE A 3 59.56 33.42 -4.20
C PHE A 3 58.88 32.16 -3.66
N PHE A 4 58.97 31.92 -2.37
CA PHE A 4 58.41 30.68 -1.74
C PHE A 4 56.90 30.76 -1.48
N THR A 5 56.35 31.94 -1.31
CA THR A 5 54.92 32.12 -0.99
C THR A 5 53.97 31.96 -2.17
N LYS A 6 54.45 32.24 -3.40
CA LYS A 6 53.58 32.15 -4.62
C LYS A 6 53.31 30.69 -5.05
N TYR A 7 54.23 29.79 -4.83
CA TYR A 7 54.05 28.38 -5.19
C TYR A 7 53.28 27.61 -4.15
N PHE A 8 53.35 27.99 -2.88
CA PHE A 8 52.62 27.35 -1.81
C PHE A 8 51.11 27.60 -1.92
N SER A 9 50.70 28.79 -2.34
CA SER A 9 49.29 29.15 -2.57
C SER A 9 48.68 28.39 -3.75
N LYS A 10 49.44 28.19 -4.83
CA LYS A 10 48.97 27.45 -6.01
C LYS A 10 48.89 25.93 -5.74
N LEU A 11 49.82 25.40 -4.97
CA LEU A 11 49.84 24.00 -4.60
C LEU A 11 48.67 23.65 -3.66
N PHE A 12 48.32 24.56 -2.75
CA PHE A 12 47.18 24.37 -1.84
C PHE A 12 45.84 24.40 -2.58
N PHE A 13 45.73 25.21 -3.64
CA PHE A 13 44.52 25.32 -4.45
C PHE A 13 44.27 24.07 -5.34
N VAL A 14 45.33 23.45 -5.84
CA VAL A 14 45.25 22.22 -6.64
C VAL A 14 44.91 21.02 -5.76
N ILE A 15 45.40 20.95 -4.54
CA ILE A 15 45.10 19.87 -3.57
C ILE A 15 43.63 19.96 -3.12
N PHE A 16 43.07 21.19 -3.00
CA PHE A 16 41.68 21.36 -2.59
C PHE A 16 40.69 20.99 -3.69
N LEU A 17 41.07 21.08 -4.98
CA LEU A 17 40.21 20.77 -6.10
C LEU A 17 40.06 19.24 -6.37
N THR A 18 41.00 18.43 -5.88
CA THR A 18 40.98 16.97 -6.09
C THR A 18 40.21 16.21 -5.01
N PHE A 19 39.86 16.89 -3.88
CA PHE A 19 39.16 16.23 -2.77
C PHE A 19 37.61 16.24 -2.89
N SER A 20 37.08 16.89 -3.95
CA SER A 20 35.62 17.10 -4.07
C SER A 20 34.90 16.00 -4.85
N LEU A 21 35.54 14.93 -5.29
CA LEU A 21 34.93 13.93 -6.19
C LEU A 21 34.73 12.54 -5.57
N ASN A 22 34.99 12.35 -4.27
CA ASN A 22 34.83 11.04 -3.62
C ASN A 22 33.67 11.00 -2.60
N SER A 23 32.59 11.74 -2.85
CA SER A 23 31.37 11.62 -2.04
C SER A 23 30.25 10.97 -2.83
N CYS A 24 30.55 9.84 -3.48
CA CYS A 24 29.50 8.91 -3.89
C CYS A 24 29.50 7.79 -2.86
N GLY A 25 28.99 8.11 -1.67
CA GLY A 25 28.68 7.10 -0.66
C GLY A 25 27.64 6.15 -1.22
N PHE A 26 28.06 4.95 -1.51
CA PHE A 26 27.21 3.77 -1.72
C PHE A 26 26.40 3.53 -0.43
N PHE A 27 25.35 4.30 -0.23
CA PHE A 27 24.28 3.90 0.67
C PHE A 27 23.44 2.86 -0.08
N ASN A 28 23.95 1.63 -0.13
CA ASN A 28 23.15 0.47 -0.42
C ASN A 28 22.25 0.21 0.80
N LYS A 29 21.34 1.11 1.07
CA LYS A 29 20.23 0.86 1.95
C LYS A 29 19.33 -0.09 1.14
N LYS A 30 19.50 -1.39 1.38
CA LYS A 30 18.54 -2.42 0.99
C LYS A 30 17.24 -2.09 1.70
N SER A 31 16.53 -1.10 1.16
CA SER A 31 15.14 -0.84 1.46
C SER A 31 14.41 -2.06 0.94
N THR A 32 14.18 -3.02 1.80
CA THR A 32 13.10 -3.97 1.63
C THR A 32 11.81 -3.20 1.77
N ASN A 33 11.54 -2.34 0.78
CA ASN A 33 10.20 -1.85 0.54
C ASN A 33 9.40 -3.07 0.08
N LEU A 34 8.87 -3.80 1.05
CA LEU A 34 7.69 -4.62 0.88
C LEU A 34 6.51 -3.64 0.68
N SER A 35 6.54 -2.88 -0.41
CA SER A 35 5.32 -2.34 -0.98
C SER A 35 4.45 -3.55 -1.27
N PRO A 36 3.25 -3.63 -0.70
CA PRO A 36 2.31 -4.68 -1.07
C PRO A 36 2.17 -4.63 -2.60
N LYS A 37 2.46 -5.74 -3.26
CA LYS A 37 2.35 -5.82 -4.71
C LYS A 37 0.88 -5.77 -5.05
N VAL A 38 0.38 -4.58 -5.31
CA VAL A 38 -0.99 -4.34 -5.78
C VAL A 38 -1.13 -5.10 -7.10
N THR A 39 -2.08 -6.01 -7.16
CA THR A 39 -2.51 -6.62 -8.43
C THR A 39 -3.24 -5.54 -9.22
N SER A 40 -3.20 -5.61 -10.54
CA SER A 40 -3.90 -4.67 -11.42
C SER A 40 -5.43 -4.80 -11.40
N GLU A 41 -5.96 -5.65 -10.53
CA GLU A 41 -7.38 -5.90 -10.37
C GLU A 41 -7.92 -5.15 -9.16
N PHE A 42 -9.13 -4.64 -9.30
CA PHE A 42 -9.89 -4.00 -8.22
C PHE A 42 -10.99 -4.92 -7.71
N ILE A 43 -11.38 -4.72 -6.45
CA ILE A 43 -12.52 -5.38 -5.85
C ILE A 43 -13.75 -5.05 -6.68
N LYS A 44 -14.56 -6.05 -7.03
CA LYS A 44 -15.81 -5.85 -7.76
C LYS A 44 -16.74 -4.87 -7.02
N GLY A 45 -17.37 -3.99 -7.78
CA GLY A 45 -18.15 -2.87 -7.24
C GLY A 45 -17.32 -1.68 -6.77
N SER A 46 -15.97 -1.73 -6.90
CA SER A 46 -15.09 -0.62 -6.60
C SER A 46 -14.21 -0.26 -7.80
N LEU A 47 -13.94 1.04 -7.96
CA LEU A 47 -13.06 1.54 -9.03
C LEU A 47 -11.59 1.60 -8.63
N ASP A 48 -11.30 1.50 -7.34
CA ASP A 48 -9.95 1.80 -6.82
C ASP A 48 -9.48 0.89 -5.66
N ILE A 49 -10.34 0.08 -5.05
CA ILE A 49 -9.93 -0.82 -3.97
C ILE A 49 -9.17 -2.01 -4.56
N PRO A 50 -7.85 -2.15 -4.31
CA PRO A 50 -7.08 -3.20 -4.95
C PRO A 50 -7.38 -4.58 -4.38
N VAL A 51 -7.34 -5.60 -5.23
CA VAL A 51 -7.40 -7.00 -4.80
C VAL A 51 -6.05 -7.41 -4.19
N ALA A 52 -6.04 -7.86 -2.94
CA ALA A 52 -4.83 -8.37 -2.31
C ALA A 52 -4.36 -9.66 -3.02
N LYS A 53 -3.03 -9.81 -3.12
CA LYS A 53 -2.46 -11.00 -3.76
C LYS A 53 -2.96 -12.29 -3.11
N GLY A 54 -3.50 -13.18 -3.94
CA GLY A 54 -4.02 -14.48 -3.51
C GLY A 54 -5.46 -14.46 -3.05
N LEU A 55 -6.17 -13.32 -3.20
CA LEU A 55 -7.62 -13.28 -3.17
C LEU A 55 -8.14 -13.66 -4.56
N GLU A 56 -9.07 -14.57 -4.60
CA GLU A 56 -9.77 -15.05 -5.80
C GLU A 56 -11.27 -14.90 -5.60
N ILE A 57 -11.98 -14.32 -6.56
CA ILE A 57 -13.43 -14.19 -6.48
C ILE A 57 -14.09 -15.56 -6.56
N ILE A 58 -15.06 -15.83 -5.68
CA ILE A 58 -15.76 -17.13 -5.63
C ILE A 58 -17.21 -17.04 -6.05
N SER A 59 -17.77 -15.85 -6.13
CA SER A 59 -19.17 -15.64 -6.54
C SER A 59 -19.21 -14.59 -7.61
N ASP A 60 -19.85 -14.94 -8.73
CA ASP A 60 -20.27 -13.98 -9.74
C ASP A 60 -21.58 -13.25 -9.34
N GLU A 61 -22.14 -13.62 -8.18
CA GLU A 61 -23.27 -12.90 -7.60
C GLU A 61 -22.76 -11.57 -7.01
N GLU A 62 -22.57 -10.63 -7.88
CA GLU A 62 -22.45 -9.24 -7.55
C GLU A 62 -23.85 -8.73 -7.21
N VAL A 63 -24.07 -8.37 -5.98
CA VAL A 63 -25.27 -7.67 -5.59
C VAL A 63 -24.94 -6.18 -5.66
N GLU A 64 -25.29 -5.55 -6.74
CA GLU A 64 -25.17 -4.12 -6.92
C GLU A 64 -26.57 -3.50 -6.97
N PHE A 65 -26.83 -2.56 -6.07
CA PHE A 65 -28.05 -1.76 -6.08
C PHE A 65 -27.65 -0.30 -6.19
N ASP A 66 -28.13 0.33 -7.23
CA ASP A 66 -28.06 1.77 -7.40
C ASP A 66 -29.45 2.36 -7.22
N SER A 67 -29.60 3.29 -6.29
CA SER A 67 -30.86 3.95 -5.98
C SER A 67 -30.65 5.43 -5.72
N ALA A 68 -31.73 6.21 -5.76
CA ALA A 68 -31.69 7.63 -5.41
C ALA A 68 -31.20 7.91 -3.98
N SER A 69 -31.17 6.89 -3.11
CA SER A 69 -30.73 6.97 -1.70
C SER A 69 -29.32 6.42 -1.47
N GLY A 70 -28.61 5.95 -2.50
CA GLY A 70 -27.24 5.44 -2.39
C GLY A 70 -27.01 4.18 -3.23
N SER A 71 -25.74 3.78 -3.33
CA SER A 71 -25.32 2.57 -3.98
C SER A 71 -24.82 1.53 -2.95
N PHE A 72 -24.98 0.26 -3.30
CA PHE A 72 -24.52 -0.87 -2.52
C PHE A 72 -23.87 -1.88 -3.47
N ALA A 73 -22.65 -2.31 -3.15
CA ALA A 73 -21.98 -3.38 -3.85
C ALA A 73 -21.42 -4.39 -2.85
N SER A 74 -21.58 -5.69 -3.14
CA SER A 74 -21.05 -6.77 -2.33
C SER A 74 -20.35 -7.79 -3.20
N SER A 75 -19.18 -8.25 -2.77
CA SER A 75 -18.41 -9.28 -3.46
C SER A 75 -17.67 -10.18 -2.48
N THR A 76 -17.57 -11.46 -2.79
CA THR A 76 -16.96 -12.46 -1.93
C THR A 76 -15.72 -13.06 -2.59
N TYR A 77 -14.65 -13.12 -1.82
CA TYR A 77 -13.36 -13.65 -2.23
C TYR A 77 -12.91 -14.77 -1.30
N GLN A 78 -12.13 -15.69 -1.83
CA GLN A 78 -11.43 -16.72 -1.06
C GLN A 78 -9.92 -16.54 -1.16
N SER A 79 -9.19 -17.04 -0.16
CA SER A 79 -7.73 -17.03 -0.14
C SER A 79 -7.18 -18.18 0.69
N LYS A 80 -5.96 -18.63 0.34
CA LYS A 80 -5.14 -19.48 1.20
C LYS A 80 -4.37 -18.68 2.26
N ASN A 81 -4.31 -17.36 2.11
CA ASN A 81 -3.66 -16.48 3.08
C ASN A 81 -4.46 -16.42 4.39
N SER A 82 -3.77 -16.12 5.48
CA SER A 82 -4.44 -15.94 6.77
C SER A 82 -5.25 -14.65 6.81
N ILE A 83 -6.26 -14.60 7.69
CA ILE A 83 -7.05 -13.39 7.93
C ILE A 83 -6.14 -12.22 8.30
N GLU A 84 -5.15 -12.46 9.16
CA GLU A 84 -4.20 -11.45 9.64
C GLU A 84 -3.40 -10.84 8.47
N SER A 85 -2.98 -11.68 7.52
CA SER A 85 -2.22 -11.21 6.34
C SER A 85 -3.08 -10.33 5.44
N ILE A 86 -4.34 -10.71 5.19
CA ILE A 86 -5.26 -9.94 4.36
C ILE A 86 -5.63 -8.62 5.07
N LYS A 87 -5.93 -8.68 6.37
CA LYS A 87 -6.21 -7.50 7.19
C LYS A 87 -5.05 -6.52 7.18
N LYS A 88 -3.83 -7.02 7.38
CA LYS A 88 -2.62 -6.20 7.33
C LYS A 88 -2.50 -5.47 6.00
N PHE A 89 -2.71 -6.16 4.88
CA PHE A 89 -2.68 -5.55 3.55
C PHE A 89 -3.64 -4.35 3.46
N TYR A 90 -4.89 -4.51 3.85
CA TYR A 90 -5.89 -3.44 3.75
C TYR A 90 -5.66 -2.31 4.75
N THR A 91 -5.21 -2.61 5.97
CA THR A 91 -4.89 -1.58 6.97
C THR A 91 -3.66 -0.74 6.61
N GLU A 92 -2.74 -1.28 5.80
CA GLU A 92 -1.57 -0.55 5.30
C GLU A 92 -1.85 0.18 3.97
N THR A 93 -2.71 -0.38 3.11
CA THR A 93 -2.94 0.14 1.76
C THR A 93 -4.05 1.20 1.70
N LEU A 94 -5.20 0.93 2.32
CA LEU A 94 -6.37 1.80 2.19
C LEU A 94 -6.16 3.21 2.77
N PRO A 95 -5.43 3.42 3.87
CA PRO A 95 -5.13 4.77 4.34
C PRO A 95 -4.34 5.61 3.34
N GLN A 96 -3.48 5.01 2.53
CA GLN A 96 -2.73 5.69 1.47
C GLN A 96 -3.63 6.16 0.32
N MET A 97 -4.84 5.63 0.25
CA MET A 97 -5.86 5.93 -0.75
C MET A 97 -6.99 6.82 -0.18
N GLY A 98 -6.77 7.41 0.98
CA GLY A 98 -7.72 8.32 1.64
C GLY A 98 -8.81 7.65 2.47
N TRP A 99 -8.74 6.32 2.66
CA TRP A 99 -9.66 5.62 3.54
C TRP A 99 -9.20 5.69 5.01
N ASN A 100 -10.12 5.99 5.91
CA ASN A 100 -9.88 6.03 7.34
C ASN A 100 -10.44 4.77 8.00
N LEU A 101 -9.60 4.01 8.69
CA LEU A 101 -10.04 2.87 9.49
C LEU A 101 -10.84 3.38 10.70
N THR A 102 -12.11 2.99 10.81
CA THR A 102 -13.01 3.43 11.89
C THR A 102 -13.30 2.33 12.90
N GLU A 103 -13.34 1.08 12.46
CA GLU A 103 -13.56 -0.07 13.33
C GLU A 103 -12.65 -1.23 12.92
N PHE A 104 -12.17 -1.97 13.93
CA PHE A 104 -11.28 -3.09 13.71
C PHE A 104 -11.56 -4.19 14.74
N SER A 105 -11.87 -5.38 14.25
CA SER A 105 -12.12 -6.57 15.09
C SER A 105 -11.38 -7.79 14.55
N ASN A 106 -11.50 -8.92 15.20
CA ASN A 106 -10.92 -10.17 14.72
C ASN A 106 -11.53 -10.62 13.39
N HIS A 107 -12.79 -10.28 13.14
CA HIS A 107 -13.56 -10.77 12.00
C HIS A 107 -13.99 -9.68 11.03
N SER A 108 -13.68 -8.42 11.29
CA SER A 108 -14.06 -7.32 10.40
C SER A 108 -13.13 -6.13 10.49
N ALA A 109 -13.11 -5.33 9.42
CA ALA A 109 -12.52 -3.99 9.37
C ALA A 109 -13.49 -3.07 8.62
N ILE A 110 -13.70 -1.85 9.16
CA ILE A 110 -14.56 -0.84 8.55
C ILE A 110 -13.74 0.39 8.26
N PHE A 111 -13.80 0.83 7.01
CA PHE A 111 -13.14 2.02 6.52
C PHE A 111 -14.16 3.02 6.01
N LYS A 112 -13.88 4.32 6.16
CA LYS A 112 -14.70 5.40 5.65
C LYS A 112 -13.88 6.37 4.82
N ARG A 113 -14.47 6.81 3.70
CA ARG A 113 -13.90 7.85 2.85
C ARG A 113 -15.05 8.70 2.31
N GLU A 114 -15.10 9.97 2.65
CA GLU A 114 -16.21 10.86 2.30
C GLU A 114 -17.57 10.26 2.70
N ASN A 115 -18.43 9.99 1.73
CA ASN A 115 -19.75 9.36 1.95
C ASN A 115 -19.70 7.82 1.82
N GLN A 116 -18.54 7.26 1.49
CA GLN A 116 -18.38 5.84 1.26
C GLN A 116 -18.01 5.10 2.54
N VAL A 117 -18.59 3.93 2.72
CA VAL A 117 -18.24 2.99 3.80
C VAL A 117 -17.88 1.65 3.16
N LEU A 118 -16.66 1.20 3.44
CA LEU A 118 -16.20 -0.13 3.09
C LEU A 118 -16.14 -1.00 4.35
N LYS A 119 -16.92 -2.06 4.37
CA LYS A 119 -16.83 -3.11 5.39
C LYS A 119 -16.22 -4.35 4.78
N ILE A 120 -15.19 -4.90 5.42
CA ILE A 120 -14.58 -6.17 5.04
C ILE A 120 -14.84 -7.15 6.17
N GLU A 121 -15.56 -8.23 5.89
CA GLU A 121 -15.81 -9.31 6.83
C GLU A 121 -14.94 -10.52 6.52
N PHE A 122 -14.38 -11.13 7.54
CA PHE A 122 -13.48 -12.27 7.42
C PHE A 122 -14.05 -13.49 8.15
N SER A 123 -14.00 -14.62 7.50
CA SER A 123 -14.36 -15.91 8.10
C SER A 123 -13.42 -17.01 7.60
N LYS A 124 -13.42 -18.14 8.28
CA LYS A 124 -12.71 -19.35 7.81
C LYS A 124 -13.72 -20.37 7.33
N SER A 125 -13.47 -20.90 6.14
CA SER A 125 -14.20 -22.04 5.61
C SER A 125 -13.22 -23.13 5.26
N GLN A 126 -13.26 -24.24 5.99
CA GLN A 126 -12.32 -25.37 5.84
C GLN A 126 -10.86 -24.91 5.97
N LYS A 127 -10.10 -24.89 4.86
CA LYS A 127 -8.68 -24.49 4.80
C LYS A 127 -8.46 -23.12 4.17
N GLN A 128 -9.54 -22.38 3.90
CA GLN A 128 -9.48 -21.09 3.21
C GLN A 128 -10.05 -19.98 4.08
N THR A 129 -9.56 -18.79 3.86
CA THR A 129 -10.13 -17.54 4.38
C THR A 129 -11.13 -17.02 3.36
N LEU A 130 -12.32 -16.67 3.83
CA LEU A 130 -13.31 -15.92 3.06
C LEU A 130 -13.23 -14.45 3.48
N ALA A 131 -13.27 -13.56 2.48
CA ALA A 131 -13.36 -12.12 2.69
C ALA A 131 -14.54 -11.58 1.88
N VAL A 132 -15.51 -10.99 2.58
CA VAL A 132 -16.68 -10.33 1.98
C VAL A 132 -16.45 -8.84 2.02
N PHE A 133 -16.47 -8.20 0.86
CA PHE A 133 -16.34 -6.76 0.70
C PHE A 133 -17.74 -6.18 0.48
N ILE A 134 -18.11 -5.21 1.29
CA ILE A 134 -19.37 -4.52 1.25
C ILE A 134 -19.07 -3.02 1.14
N LEU A 135 -19.40 -2.44 0.01
CA LEU A 135 -19.24 -1.02 -0.27
C LEU A 135 -20.59 -0.34 -0.33
N THR A 136 -20.76 0.73 0.42
CA THR A 136 -21.98 1.57 0.42
C THR A 136 -21.60 3.03 0.23
N ASN A 137 -22.48 3.76 -0.44
CA ASN A 137 -22.30 5.18 -0.71
C ASN A 137 -23.56 5.97 -0.31
#